data_de5d01c195a7b8b1b591051d28c3a74a
#
_entry.id   de5d01c195a7b8b1b591051d28c3a74a
#
_cell.length_a   1.000
_cell.length_b   1.000
_cell.length_c   1.000
_cell.angle_alpha   90.00
_cell.angle_beta   90.00
_cell.angle_gamma   90.00
#
_symmetry.space_group_name_H-M   'P 1'
#
loop_
_entity.id
_entity.type
_entity.pdbx_description
1 polymer ?
#
loop_
_entity_poly.entity_id
_entity_poly.type
_entity_poly.pdbx_seq_one_letter_code
_entity_poly.pdbx_strand_id
1 'polypeptide(L)'
;MDCGLYNYRIQPIYLKDKNADDIFQKLIQKQSNNEKFTENDYVALSPLMSGNMSRKEMFKTAINLTKPSNELIAEKTRAILYALADKFLDKSDLDEIREVMRMTRLGQMLMDDGMEIKELENIKKLMKNTNWTIEQTMDMLEIPEEKRDKYRKTIVQNN
;
A
#
# COMPACT_ATOMS: atom_id res chain seq x y z
N MET A 1 -8.25 -29.25 -14.08
CA MET A 1 -6.85 -29.65 -13.89
C MET A 1 -6.87 -30.73 -12.82
N ASP A 2 -6.41 -31.92 -13.14
CA ASP A 2 -6.34 -33.03 -12.19
C ASP A 2 -4.86 -33.25 -11.86
N CYS A 3 -4.51 -33.10 -10.59
CA CYS A 3 -3.14 -33.29 -10.07
C CYS A 3 -3.00 -34.60 -9.29
N GLY A 4 -3.80 -35.59 -9.58
CA GLY A 4 -3.78 -36.92 -8.97
C GLY A 4 -4.49 -36.98 -7.60
N LEU A 5 -3.96 -36.30 -6.59
CA LEU A 5 -4.54 -36.26 -5.22
C LEU A 5 -5.53 -35.13 -5.00
N TYR A 6 -5.55 -34.11 -5.88
CA TYR A 6 -6.39 -32.91 -5.71
C TYR A 6 -7.12 -32.57 -6.98
N ASN A 7 -8.44 -32.37 -6.89
CA ASN A 7 -9.27 -31.89 -7.99
C ASN A 7 -9.65 -30.42 -7.72
N TYR A 8 -9.15 -29.49 -8.54
CA TYR A 8 -9.43 -28.07 -8.44
C TYR A 8 -10.52 -27.67 -9.41
N ARG A 9 -11.63 -27.17 -8.88
CA ARG A 9 -12.66 -26.52 -9.70
C ARG A 9 -12.46 -25.01 -9.65
N ILE A 10 -12.04 -24.43 -10.79
CA ILE A 10 -11.89 -22.97 -10.92
C ILE A 10 -13.26 -22.39 -11.31
N GLN A 11 -13.74 -21.47 -10.51
CA GLN A 11 -14.93 -20.68 -10.84
C GLN A 11 -14.48 -19.25 -11.17
N PRO A 12 -14.51 -18.82 -12.45
CA PRO A 12 -14.09 -17.48 -12.83
C PRO A 12 -15.12 -16.45 -12.35
N ILE A 13 -14.64 -15.33 -11.84
CA ILE A 13 -15.45 -14.15 -11.51
C ILE A 13 -15.12 -13.07 -12.54
N TYR A 14 -16.11 -12.69 -13.34
CA TYR A 14 -15.96 -11.62 -14.33
C TYR A 14 -16.30 -10.28 -13.70
N LEU A 15 -15.28 -9.53 -13.30
CA LEU A 15 -15.45 -8.22 -12.64
C LEU A 15 -16.12 -7.20 -13.55
N LYS A 16 -15.95 -7.28 -14.87
CA LYS A 16 -16.60 -6.40 -15.85
C LYS A 16 -18.14 -6.47 -15.82
N ASP A 17 -18.69 -7.59 -15.32
CA ASP A 17 -20.13 -7.80 -15.22
C ASP A 17 -20.73 -7.26 -13.90
N LYS A 18 -19.87 -6.67 -13.05
CA LYS A 18 -20.27 -6.03 -11.80
C LYS A 18 -20.35 -4.52 -11.97
N ASN A 19 -21.44 -3.91 -11.52
CA ASN A 19 -21.58 -2.47 -11.50
C ASN A 19 -20.88 -1.90 -10.25
N ALA A 20 -19.87 -1.08 -10.45
CA ALA A 20 -19.12 -0.47 -9.37
C ALA A 20 -19.98 0.51 -8.56
N ASP A 21 -20.84 1.29 -9.21
CA ASP A 21 -21.66 2.30 -8.56
C ASP A 21 -22.61 1.67 -7.54
N ASP A 22 -23.26 0.53 -7.90
CA ASP A 22 -24.15 -0.21 -7.00
C ASP A 22 -23.39 -0.78 -5.79
N ILE A 23 -22.20 -1.31 -6.04
CA ILE A 23 -21.36 -1.88 -4.98
C ILE A 23 -20.92 -0.79 -4.01
N PHE A 24 -20.42 0.33 -4.53
CA PHE A 24 -19.99 1.45 -3.68
C PHE A 24 -21.14 2.06 -2.89
N GLN A 25 -22.31 2.24 -3.49
CA GLN A 25 -23.51 2.70 -2.77
C GLN A 25 -23.86 1.79 -1.59
N LYS A 26 -23.88 0.47 -1.83
CA LYS A 26 -24.14 -0.52 -0.77
C LYS A 26 -23.10 -0.44 0.37
N LEU A 27 -21.83 -0.29 0.04
CA LEU A 27 -20.76 -0.25 1.03
C LEU A 27 -20.76 1.08 1.79
N ILE A 28 -21.03 2.19 1.14
CA ILE A 28 -21.23 3.50 1.77
C ILE A 28 -22.41 3.44 2.76
N GLN A 29 -23.53 2.81 2.38
CA GLN A 29 -24.67 2.63 3.26
C GLN A 29 -24.33 1.78 4.49
N LYS A 30 -23.60 0.66 4.31
CA LYS A 30 -23.11 -0.14 5.44
C LYS A 30 -22.24 0.69 6.39
N GLN A 31 -21.31 1.48 5.83
CA GLN A 31 -20.44 2.34 6.63
C GLN A 31 -21.25 3.39 7.42
N SER A 32 -22.24 4.02 6.79
CA SER A 32 -23.13 5.00 7.44
C SER A 32 -23.95 4.39 8.57
N ASN A 33 -24.27 3.11 8.48
CA ASN A 33 -24.99 2.35 9.50
C ASN A 33 -24.05 1.76 10.58
N ASN A 34 -22.75 2.04 10.53
CA ASN A 34 -21.72 1.42 11.39
C ASN A 34 -21.68 -0.13 11.28
N GLU A 35 -22.09 -0.68 10.14
CA GLU A 35 -22.01 -2.10 9.89
C GLU A 35 -20.58 -2.49 9.49
N LYS A 36 -20.08 -3.62 10.03
CA LYS A 36 -18.77 -4.13 9.66
C LYS A 36 -18.79 -4.71 8.24
N PHE A 37 -17.71 -4.45 7.51
CA PHE A 37 -17.50 -5.08 6.21
C PHE A 37 -17.15 -6.56 6.39
N THR A 38 -17.71 -7.40 5.55
CA THR A 38 -17.35 -8.80 5.41
C THR A 38 -16.16 -8.98 4.48
N GLU A 39 -15.54 -10.16 4.45
CA GLU A 39 -14.48 -10.46 3.47
C GLU A 39 -14.97 -10.27 2.02
N ASN A 40 -16.21 -10.65 1.72
CA ASN A 40 -16.81 -10.44 0.40
C ASN A 40 -16.96 -8.96 0.05
N ASP A 41 -17.24 -8.10 1.02
CA ASP A 41 -17.30 -6.65 0.81
C ASP A 41 -15.91 -6.10 0.42
N TYR A 42 -14.84 -6.57 1.07
CA TYR A 42 -13.47 -6.19 0.71
C TYR A 42 -13.06 -6.69 -0.69
N VAL A 43 -13.41 -7.92 -1.04
CA VAL A 43 -13.17 -8.46 -2.39
C VAL A 43 -13.95 -7.66 -3.44
N ALA A 44 -15.17 -7.22 -3.11
CA ALA A 44 -16.01 -6.42 -4.00
C ALA A 44 -15.46 -4.99 -4.25
N LEU A 45 -14.52 -4.49 -3.44
CA LEU A 45 -13.84 -3.21 -3.67
C LEU A 45 -12.82 -3.25 -4.82
N SER A 46 -12.68 -4.37 -5.53
CA SER A 46 -11.82 -4.45 -6.71
C SER A 46 -12.31 -3.51 -7.82
N PRO A 47 -11.48 -2.58 -8.31
CA PRO A 47 -11.92 -1.45 -9.14
C PRO A 47 -11.99 -1.77 -10.65
N LEU A 48 -12.01 -3.01 -11.04
CA LEU A 48 -12.04 -3.42 -12.45
C LEU A 48 -13.47 -3.66 -12.96
N MET A 49 -14.41 -2.93 -12.42
CA MET A 49 -15.83 -3.08 -12.69
C MET A 49 -16.33 -2.03 -13.67
N SER A 50 -17.49 -2.28 -14.26
CA SER A 50 -18.22 -1.27 -15.02
C SER A 50 -18.92 -0.29 -14.08
N GLY A 51 -19.09 0.96 -14.52
CA GLY A 51 -19.77 2.02 -13.77
C GLY A 51 -19.59 3.37 -14.45
N ASN A 52 -20.21 4.40 -13.89
CA ASN A 52 -20.11 5.77 -14.40
C ASN A 52 -18.95 6.54 -13.78
N MET A 53 -18.37 6.05 -12.69
CA MET A 53 -17.20 6.65 -12.04
C MET A 53 -15.95 6.54 -12.90
N SER A 54 -15.12 7.57 -12.87
CA SER A 54 -13.76 7.47 -13.42
C SER A 54 -12.95 6.44 -12.62
N ARG A 55 -11.92 5.86 -13.25
CA ARG A 55 -11.02 4.90 -12.56
C ARG A 55 -10.40 5.51 -11.32
N LYS A 56 -9.95 6.76 -11.39
CA LYS A 56 -9.41 7.50 -10.24
C LYS A 56 -10.39 7.56 -9.08
N GLU A 57 -11.62 7.95 -9.35
CA GLU A 57 -12.66 8.04 -8.33
C GLU A 57 -12.98 6.69 -7.71
N MET A 58 -13.04 5.62 -8.52
CA MET A 58 -13.20 4.25 -8.01
C MET A 58 -12.11 3.86 -7.02
N PHE A 59 -10.84 4.08 -7.38
CA PHE A 59 -9.71 3.78 -6.48
C PHE A 59 -9.77 4.62 -5.20
N LYS A 60 -10.02 5.91 -5.33
CA LYS A 60 -10.12 6.85 -4.21
C LYS A 60 -11.24 6.46 -3.24
N THR A 61 -12.41 6.13 -3.78
CA THR A 61 -13.57 5.69 -3.00
C THR A 61 -13.29 4.35 -2.31
N ALA A 62 -12.76 3.37 -3.04
CA ALA A 62 -12.42 2.06 -2.48
C ALA A 62 -11.42 2.17 -1.32
N ILE A 63 -10.35 2.94 -1.48
CA ILE A 63 -9.36 3.15 -0.42
C ILE A 63 -10.00 3.85 0.79
N ASN A 64 -10.81 4.90 0.57
CA ASN A 64 -11.49 5.61 1.65
C ASN A 64 -12.45 4.71 2.45
N LEU A 65 -13.17 3.81 1.79
CA LEU A 65 -14.05 2.84 2.45
C LEU A 65 -13.28 1.84 3.33
N THR A 66 -12.01 1.57 3.03
CA THR A 66 -11.19 0.66 3.84
C THR A 66 -10.50 1.35 5.02
N LYS A 67 -10.36 2.71 5.01
CA LYS A 67 -9.62 3.46 6.02
C LYS A 67 -10.05 3.21 7.48
N PRO A 68 -11.34 3.13 7.80
CA PRO A 68 -11.77 2.95 9.19
C PRO A 68 -11.37 1.62 9.80
N SER A 69 -10.99 0.62 8.98
CA SER A 69 -10.61 -0.71 9.46
C SER A 69 -9.10 -0.90 9.46
N ASN A 70 -8.59 -1.38 10.60
CA ASN A 70 -7.20 -1.83 10.78
C ASN A 70 -7.07 -3.36 10.69
N GLU A 71 -8.12 -4.06 10.25
CA GLU A 71 -8.06 -5.49 10.05
C GLU A 71 -7.10 -5.84 8.90
N LEU A 72 -6.45 -7.00 9.01
CA LEU A 72 -5.48 -7.46 8.01
C LEU A 72 -6.07 -7.52 6.60
N ILE A 73 -7.36 -7.89 6.48
CA ILE A 73 -8.03 -7.95 5.18
C ILE A 73 -8.18 -6.56 4.56
N ALA A 74 -8.48 -5.53 5.35
CA ALA A 74 -8.55 -4.15 4.87
C ALA A 74 -7.18 -3.64 4.42
N GLU A 75 -6.11 -3.97 5.16
CA GLU A 75 -4.74 -3.60 4.78
C GLU A 75 -4.31 -4.29 3.48
N LYS A 76 -4.58 -5.58 3.33
CA LYS A 76 -4.33 -6.33 2.08
C LYS A 76 -5.11 -5.74 0.91
N THR A 77 -6.38 -5.39 1.13
CA THR A 77 -7.20 -4.77 0.10
C THR A 77 -6.60 -3.42 -0.35
N ARG A 78 -6.16 -2.57 0.58
CA ARG A 78 -5.47 -1.31 0.25
C ARG A 78 -4.20 -1.54 -0.58
N ALA A 79 -3.39 -2.52 -0.21
CA ALA A 79 -2.18 -2.86 -0.95
C ALA A 79 -2.49 -3.30 -2.40
N ILE A 80 -3.52 -4.13 -2.58
CA ILE A 80 -3.98 -4.56 -3.91
C ILE A 80 -4.51 -3.36 -4.70
N LEU A 81 -5.35 -2.53 -4.09
CA LEU A 81 -5.89 -1.32 -4.72
C LEU A 81 -4.78 -0.38 -5.19
N TYR A 82 -3.75 -0.17 -4.37
CA TYR A 82 -2.61 0.65 -4.74
C TYR A 82 -1.81 0.05 -5.91
N ALA A 83 -1.53 -1.24 -5.88
CA ALA A 83 -0.82 -1.93 -6.96
C ALA A 83 -1.61 -1.88 -8.29
N LEU A 84 -2.94 -1.97 -8.23
CA LEU A 84 -3.79 -1.81 -9.41
C LEU A 84 -3.84 -0.35 -9.87
N ALA A 85 -3.88 0.62 -8.95
CA ALA A 85 -3.83 2.04 -9.30
C ALA A 85 -2.53 2.38 -10.03
N ASP A 86 -1.38 1.90 -9.54
CA ASP A 86 -0.07 2.08 -10.18
C ASP A 86 -0.02 1.53 -11.61
N LYS A 87 -0.74 0.43 -11.86
CA LYS A 87 -0.81 -0.20 -13.18
C LYS A 87 -1.77 0.49 -14.16
N PHE A 88 -2.87 1.06 -13.68
CA PHE A 88 -3.99 1.48 -14.54
C PHE A 88 -4.24 2.98 -14.58
N LEU A 89 -3.63 3.76 -13.70
CA LEU A 89 -3.73 5.22 -13.68
C LEU A 89 -2.49 5.85 -14.31
N ASP A 90 -2.65 7.05 -14.84
CA ASP A 90 -1.52 7.89 -15.21
C ASP A 90 -0.82 8.45 -13.96
N LYS A 91 0.33 9.07 -14.16
CA LYS A 91 1.16 9.58 -13.07
C LYS A 91 0.45 10.62 -12.21
N SER A 92 -0.32 11.53 -12.83
CA SER A 92 -1.02 12.60 -12.12
C SER A 92 -2.11 12.04 -11.21
N ASP A 93 -2.93 11.12 -11.74
CA ASP A 93 -3.99 10.46 -10.98
C ASP A 93 -3.43 9.55 -9.87
N LEU A 94 -2.31 8.89 -10.15
CA LEU A 94 -1.61 8.06 -9.16
C LEU A 94 -1.08 8.90 -7.99
N ASP A 95 -0.58 10.11 -8.24
CA ASP A 95 -0.08 10.99 -7.18
C ASP A 95 -1.21 11.40 -6.22
N GLU A 96 -2.43 11.62 -6.71
CA GLU A 96 -3.60 11.82 -5.84
C GLU A 96 -3.91 10.57 -4.98
N ILE A 97 -3.80 9.38 -5.56
CA ILE A 97 -4.00 8.13 -4.81
C ILE A 97 -2.92 7.95 -3.73
N ARG A 98 -1.68 8.31 -4.02
CA ARG A 98 -0.58 8.30 -3.04
C ARG A 98 -0.89 9.18 -1.84
N GLU A 99 -1.43 10.39 -2.05
CA GLU A 99 -1.84 11.26 -0.95
C GLU A 99 -2.94 10.62 -0.07
N VAL A 100 -3.91 9.96 -0.70
CA VAL A 100 -4.96 9.24 0.05
C VAL A 100 -4.38 8.07 0.83
N MET A 101 -3.39 7.36 0.26
CA MET A 101 -2.72 6.22 0.92
C MET A 101 -1.84 6.66 2.09
N ARG A 102 -1.17 7.81 2.03
CA ARG A 102 -0.35 8.35 3.13
C ARG A 102 -1.10 8.45 4.45
N MET A 103 -2.42 8.68 4.38
CA MET A 103 -3.29 8.75 5.55
C MET A 103 -3.66 7.37 6.12
N THR A 104 -3.17 6.29 5.53
CA THR A 104 -3.40 4.93 6.01
C THR A 104 -2.17 4.42 6.76
N ARG A 105 -2.36 3.45 7.66
CA ARG A 105 -1.24 2.78 8.35
C ARG A 105 -0.24 2.19 7.37
N LEU A 106 -0.70 1.51 6.31
CA LEU A 106 0.17 0.97 5.26
C LEU A 106 1.00 2.07 4.59
N GLY A 107 0.36 3.20 4.23
CA GLY A 107 1.06 4.32 3.62
C GLY A 107 2.13 4.92 4.53
N GLN A 108 1.84 5.04 5.83
CA GLN A 108 2.82 5.52 6.82
C GLN A 108 4.01 4.56 6.92
N MET A 109 3.78 3.25 7.03
CA MET A 109 4.85 2.25 7.06
C MET A 109 5.74 2.33 5.81
N LEU A 110 5.15 2.44 4.61
CA LEU A 110 5.90 2.56 3.36
C LEU A 110 6.74 3.85 3.29
N MET A 111 6.24 4.94 3.88
CA MET A 111 6.99 6.20 3.97
C MET A 111 8.17 6.09 4.93
N ASP A 112 7.96 5.48 6.10
CA ASP A 112 9.01 5.29 7.10
C ASP A 112 10.12 4.39 6.52
N ASP A 113 9.77 3.29 5.86
CA ASP A 113 10.73 2.42 5.18
C ASP A 113 11.49 3.17 4.07
N GLY A 114 10.79 4.00 3.28
CA GLY A 114 11.41 4.83 2.24
C GLY A 114 12.38 5.87 2.81
N MET A 115 12.06 6.49 3.95
CA MET A 115 12.97 7.41 4.64
C MET A 115 14.20 6.69 5.17
N GLU A 116 14.05 5.52 5.77
CA GLU A 116 15.19 4.73 6.26
C GLU A 116 16.15 4.32 5.13
N ILE A 117 15.62 3.88 3.98
CA ILE A 117 16.45 3.55 2.82
C ILE A 117 17.25 4.76 2.38
N LYS A 118 16.61 5.93 2.29
CA LYS A 118 17.28 7.18 1.89
C LYS A 118 18.31 7.64 2.91
N GLU A 119 18.05 7.51 4.21
CA GLU A 119 19.02 7.80 5.27
C GLU A 119 20.26 6.90 5.13
N LEU A 120 20.08 5.59 4.92
CA LEU A 120 21.19 4.64 4.68
C LEU A 120 22.00 4.98 3.42
N GLU A 121 21.35 5.34 2.33
CA GLU A 121 22.03 5.79 1.11
C GLU A 121 22.85 7.06 1.35
N ASN A 122 22.30 8.03 2.08
CA ASN A 122 22.99 9.26 2.43
C ASN A 122 24.22 9.00 3.32
N ILE A 123 24.08 8.11 4.33
CA ILE A 123 25.21 7.70 5.17
C ILE A 123 26.33 7.10 4.30
N LYS A 124 26.01 6.11 3.45
CA LYS A 124 27.00 5.47 2.56
C LYS A 124 27.68 6.47 1.61
N LYS A 125 26.91 7.39 1.04
CA LYS A 125 27.41 8.42 0.12
C LYS A 125 28.35 9.40 0.81
N LEU A 126 28.00 9.84 2.02
CA LEU A 126 28.87 10.74 2.79
C LEU A 126 30.15 10.04 3.23
N MET A 127 30.08 8.84 3.78
CA MET A 127 31.27 8.07 4.14
C MET A 127 32.25 7.94 2.96
N LYS A 128 31.70 7.63 1.77
CA LYS A 128 32.51 7.50 0.56
C LYS A 128 33.15 8.82 0.12
N ASN A 129 32.44 9.94 0.26
CA ASN A 129 32.92 11.24 -0.24
C ASN A 129 33.87 11.96 0.73
N THR A 130 33.75 11.69 2.04
CA THR A 130 34.47 12.42 3.09
C THR A 130 35.50 11.59 3.81
N ASN A 131 35.54 10.26 3.57
CA ASN A 131 36.30 9.28 4.34
C ASN A 131 35.96 9.29 5.86
N TRP A 132 34.79 9.76 6.22
CA TRP A 132 34.33 9.76 7.60
C TRP A 132 33.94 8.37 8.06
N THR A 133 34.04 8.15 9.38
CA THR A 133 33.52 6.94 9.98
C THR A 133 31.95 6.96 9.97
N ILE A 134 31.35 5.81 10.15
CA ILE A 134 29.90 5.67 10.24
C ILE A 134 29.33 6.55 11.36
N GLU A 135 30.02 6.62 12.52
CA GLU A 135 29.61 7.44 13.67
C GLU A 135 29.63 8.93 13.33
N GLN A 136 30.74 9.41 12.79
CA GLN A 136 30.86 10.81 12.36
C GLN A 136 29.80 11.20 11.34
N THR A 137 29.47 10.27 10.44
CA THR A 137 28.44 10.49 9.43
C THR A 137 27.05 10.53 10.03
N MET A 138 26.75 9.62 10.96
CA MET A 138 25.46 9.60 11.64
C MET A 138 25.26 10.83 12.55
N ASP A 139 26.32 11.31 13.18
CA ASP A 139 26.29 12.55 13.97
C ASP A 139 26.00 13.76 13.08
N MET A 140 26.70 13.87 11.95
CA MET A 140 26.48 14.97 11.00
C MET A 140 25.08 14.98 10.38
N LEU A 141 24.48 13.81 10.19
CA LEU A 141 23.12 13.66 9.67
C LEU A 141 22.06 13.70 10.78
N GLU A 142 22.46 13.94 12.03
CA GLU A 142 21.57 13.99 13.21
C GLU A 142 20.68 12.74 13.35
N ILE A 143 21.24 11.55 13.00
CA ILE A 143 20.49 10.30 13.08
C ILE A 143 20.15 9.97 14.54
N PRO A 144 18.87 9.74 14.88
CA PRO A 144 18.44 9.38 16.22
C PRO A 144 19.14 8.11 16.74
N GLU A 145 19.49 8.09 18.03
CA GLU A 145 20.24 6.99 18.66
C GLU A 145 19.56 5.63 18.49
N GLU A 146 18.22 5.60 18.56
CA GLU A 146 17.41 4.39 18.38
C GLU A 146 17.55 3.71 17.02
N LYS A 147 17.95 4.46 15.97
CA LYS A 147 18.15 3.94 14.61
C LYS A 147 19.60 3.52 14.34
N ARG A 148 20.56 4.04 15.10
CA ARG A 148 22.00 3.89 14.81
C ARG A 148 22.44 2.42 14.80
N ASP A 149 22.01 1.62 15.77
CA ASP A 149 22.37 0.20 15.83
C ASP A 149 21.88 -0.59 14.61
N LYS A 150 20.70 -0.27 14.11
CA LYS A 150 20.14 -0.85 12.89
C LYS A 150 21.01 -0.51 11.69
N TYR A 151 21.42 0.77 11.57
CA TYR A 151 22.22 1.25 10.44
C TYR A 151 23.64 0.70 10.46
N ARG A 152 24.31 0.59 11.65
CA ARG A 152 25.60 -0.09 11.81
C ARG A 152 25.56 -1.50 11.24
N LYS A 153 24.57 -2.30 11.67
CA LYS A 153 24.42 -3.68 11.20
C LYS A 153 24.20 -3.77 9.69
N THR A 154 23.32 -2.92 9.16
CA THR A 154 22.97 -2.93 7.72
C THR A 154 24.15 -2.52 6.84
N ILE A 155 24.97 -1.56 7.28
CA ILE A 155 26.11 -1.09 6.49
C ILE A 155 27.25 -2.11 6.53
N VAL A 156 27.51 -2.76 7.68
CA VAL A 156 28.55 -3.79 7.81
C VAL A 156 28.22 -5.05 7.01
N GLN A 157 26.97 -5.43 6.92
CA GLN A 157 26.55 -6.63 6.16
C GLN A 157 26.58 -6.45 4.64
N ASN A 158 26.58 -5.21 4.15
CA ASN A 158 26.53 -4.89 2.72
C ASN A 158 27.87 -4.34 2.16
N ASN A 159 28.96 -4.47 2.90
CA ASN A 159 30.35 -4.23 2.48
C ASN A 159 31.10 -5.55 2.34
#